data_7089866bacdcbd22d13d35415f782594
#
_entry.id   7089866bacdcbd22d13d35415f782594
#
_cell.length_a   1.000
_cell.length_b   1.000
_cell.length_c   1.000
_cell.angle_alpha   90.00
_cell.angle_beta   90.00
_cell.angle_gamma   90.00
#
_symmetry.space_group_name_H-M   'P 1'
#
loop_
_entity.id
_entity.type
_entity.pdbx_description
1 polymer ?
#
loop_
_entity_poly.entity_id
_entity_poly.type
_entity_poly.pdbx_seq_one_letter_code
_entity_poly.pdbx_strand_id
1 'polypeptide(L)'
;MDITQLLAFSVKNKASDLHLSAGLPPMIRVNGDVRRINVEALNQSMVHDMVYDIMNDAQRKAYEDTLECDFSFEIQGLARFRVNAFNQNRGAGAVFRTIPSKILTLEQLNAPKILADLAMRPRGMVLVTGPTGSGKSTTLAAMVNHLNENEYGHVLTVEDPIEFVHESKKCLINQREVGPHTMSFSNALRSALREDPDAILVGEMRDLETIRLALTAAETGHLVFGTLHTSSAAKTVDRIVDVFPAAEKEMVRAMLSESLVAVISQSLCKLKDGSGRAAAHEIMIGTPAIRNLIRENKVAQMYSSIQTGSNLGMQTLDQNLADLVRRGVITPGEARSKAKIPENFPG
;
A
#
# COMPACT_ATOMS: atom_id res chain seq x y z
N MET A 1 9.52 33.56 -2.94
CA MET A 1 9.82 32.15 -2.58
C MET A 1 9.10 31.29 -3.58
N ASP A 2 9.78 30.36 -4.22
CA ASP A 2 9.18 29.47 -5.20
C ASP A 2 8.76 28.14 -4.55
N ILE A 3 8.03 27.32 -5.29
CA ILE A 3 7.51 26.04 -4.81
C ILE A 3 8.64 25.07 -4.42
N THR A 4 9.76 25.08 -5.14
CA THR A 4 10.89 24.19 -4.86
C THR A 4 11.52 24.52 -3.50
N GLN A 5 11.64 25.79 -3.16
CA GLN A 5 12.15 26.22 -1.86
C GLN A 5 11.22 25.81 -0.71
N LEU A 6 9.91 25.92 -0.90
CA LEU A 6 8.91 25.49 0.09
C LEU A 6 8.93 23.98 0.30
N LEU A 7 9.04 23.21 -0.77
CA LEU A 7 9.12 21.75 -0.70
C LEU A 7 10.44 21.29 -0.08
N ALA A 8 11.56 21.94 -0.40
CA ALA A 8 12.85 21.66 0.25
C ALA A 8 12.78 21.95 1.76
N PHE A 9 12.16 23.06 2.15
CA PHE A 9 11.93 23.39 3.55
C PHE A 9 11.06 22.31 4.26
N SER A 10 9.98 21.89 3.60
CA SER A 10 9.10 20.84 4.10
C SER A 10 9.84 19.51 4.35
N VAL A 11 10.63 19.06 3.39
CA VAL A 11 11.45 17.83 3.50
C VAL A 11 12.50 17.98 4.60
N LYS A 12 13.20 19.11 4.69
CA LYS A 12 14.19 19.38 5.73
C LYS A 12 13.60 19.31 7.14
N ASN A 13 12.36 19.74 7.31
CA ASN A 13 11.65 19.72 8.58
C ASN A 13 10.90 18.38 8.83
N LYS A 14 11.11 17.37 7.99
CA LYS A 14 10.44 16.05 8.07
C LYS A 14 8.92 16.17 8.10
N ALA A 15 8.38 17.14 7.38
CA ALA A 15 6.95 17.30 7.25
C ALA A 15 6.37 16.20 6.35
N SER A 16 5.20 15.72 6.70
CA SER A 16 4.45 14.78 5.88
C SER A 16 3.77 15.48 4.71
N ASP A 17 3.30 16.70 4.94
CA ASP A 17 2.56 17.47 3.95
C ASP A 17 2.94 18.96 4.01
N LEU A 18 2.95 19.61 2.83
CA LEU A 18 2.95 21.05 2.66
C LEU A 18 1.57 21.49 2.19
N HIS A 19 1.01 22.51 2.82
CA HIS A 19 -0.28 23.10 2.48
C HIS A 19 -0.09 24.52 1.94
N LEU A 20 -0.59 24.76 0.74
CA LEU A 20 -0.72 26.11 0.18
C LEU A 20 -2.20 26.48 0.12
N SER A 21 -2.54 27.67 0.57
CA SER A 21 -3.90 28.19 0.51
C SER A 21 -3.88 29.70 0.31
N ALA A 22 -4.55 30.18 -0.72
CA ALA A 22 -4.65 31.61 -0.99
C ALA A 22 -5.13 32.38 0.22
N GLY A 23 -4.48 33.49 0.53
CA GLY A 23 -4.78 34.35 1.68
C GLY A 23 -4.07 33.95 2.99
N LEU A 24 -3.28 32.89 3.00
CA LEU A 24 -2.58 32.40 4.18
C LEU A 24 -1.11 32.12 3.92
N PRO A 25 -0.25 32.18 4.95
CA PRO A 25 1.12 31.68 4.84
C PRO A 25 1.10 30.17 4.53
N PRO A 26 2.11 29.65 3.81
CA PRO A 26 2.29 28.20 3.67
C PRO A 26 2.33 27.51 5.03
N MET A 27 1.82 26.31 5.10
CA MET A 27 1.82 25.51 6.32
C MET A 27 2.40 24.12 6.05
N ILE A 28 3.05 23.54 7.05
CA ILE A 28 3.56 22.18 7.00
C ILE A 28 2.93 21.33 8.11
N ARG A 29 2.70 20.05 7.81
CA ARG A 29 2.27 19.07 8.82
C ARG A 29 3.49 18.32 9.35
N VAL A 30 3.77 18.47 10.63
CA VAL A 30 4.86 17.79 11.34
C VAL A 30 4.30 17.05 12.54
N ASN A 31 4.53 15.77 12.64
CA ASN A 31 4.01 14.91 13.73
C ASN A 31 2.48 15.00 13.91
N GLY A 32 1.75 15.21 12.83
CA GLY A 32 0.30 15.34 12.84
C GLY A 32 -0.24 16.77 12.95
N ASP A 33 0.56 17.71 13.45
CA ASP A 33 0.16 19.11 13.66
C ASP A 33 0.47 19.97 12.42
N VAL A 34 -0.51 20.78 12.00
CA VAL A 34 -0.34 21.76 10.93
C VAL A 34 0.20 23.07 11.54
N ARG A 35 1.36 23.51 11.05
CA ARG A 35 2.07 24.68 11.55
C ARG A 35 2.36 25.66 10.42
N ARG A 36 2.21 26.96 10.69
CA ARG A 36 2.55 28.01 9.73
C ARG A 36 4.06 28.11 9.57
N ILE A 37 4.48 28.30 8.32
CA ILE A 37 5.85 28.76 8.02
C ILE A 37 5.89 30.27 8.24
N ASN A 38 6.98 30.76 8.83
CA ASN A 38 7.14 32.19 9.12
C ASN A 38 7.55 32.96 7.85
N VAL A 39 6.61 33.10 6.94
CA VAL A 39 6.73 33.89 5.70
C VAL A 39 5.42 34.61 5.43
N GLU A 40 5.43 35.54 4.50
CA GLU A 40 4.22 36.29 4.13
C GLU A 40 3.11 35.40 3.58
N ALA A 41 1.87 35.83 3.74
CA ALA A 41 0.71 35.14 3.18
C ALA A 41 0.77 35.16 1.64
N LEU A 42 0.44 34.02 1.06
CA LEU A 42 0.37 33.88 -0.40
C LEU A 42 -0.98 34.41 -0.90
N ASN A 43 -0.97 35.20 -1.96
CA ASN A 43 -2.21 35.61 -2.62
C ASN A 43 -2.67 34.55 -3.64
N GLN A 44 -3.86 34.74 -4.20
CA GLN A 44 -4.47 33.85 -5.20
C GLN A 44 -3.53 33.56 -6.39
N SER A 45 -2.93 34.59 -6.97
CA SER A 45 -2.05 34.46 -8.14
C SER A 45 -0.80 33.66 -7.80
N MET A 46 -0.18 33.92 -6.64
CA MET A 46 1.02 33.22 -6.20
C MET A 46 0.78 31.72 -6.04
N VAL A 47 -0.30 31.32 -5.39
CA VAL A 47 -0.64 29.90 -5.22
C VAL A 47 -0.96 29.25 -6.55
N HIS A 48 -1.76 29.91 -7.39
CA HIS A 48 -2.09 29.42 -8.73
C HIS A 48 -0.82 29.20 -9.56
N ASP A 49 0.07 30.18 -9.64
CA ASP A 49 1.28 30.08 -10.44
C ASP A 49 2.23 28.98 -9.94
N MET A 50 2.41 28.85 -8.61
CA MET A 50 3.22 27.78 -8.01
C MET A 50 2.71 26.39 -8.39
N VAL A 51 1.39 26.20 -8.40
CA VAL A 51 0.75 24.92 -8.75
C VAL A 51 0.83 24.69 -10.26
N TYR A 52 0.59 25.71 -11.04
CA TYR A 52 0.62 25.65 -12.50
C TYR A 52 2.01 25.33 -13.06
N ASP A 53 3.07 25.87 -12.43
CA ASP A 53 4.46 25.66 -12.86
C ASP A 53 4.91 24.21 -12.80
N ILE A 54 4.32 23.40 -11.91
CA ILE A 54 4.64 21.97 -11.75
C ILE A 54 3.71 21.04 -12.53
N MET A 55 2.68 21.58 -13.19
CA MET A 55 1.73 20.81 -14.00
C MET A 55 2.17 20.75 -15.46
N ASN A 56 1.95 19.59 -16.09
CA ASN A 56 1.99 19.46 -17.55
C ASN A 56 0.68 19.99 -18.18
N ASP A 57 0.63 20.09 -19.50
CA ASP A 57 -0.50 20.69 -20.21
C ASP A 57 -1.82 19.93 -19.99
N ALA A 58 -1.76 18.60 -19.89
CA ALA A 58 -2.95 17.79 -19.62
C ALA A 58 -3.49 18.01 -18.20
N GLN A 59 -2.59 18.14 -17.22
CA GLN A 59 -2.94 18.42 -15.83
C GLN A 59 -3.48 19.84 -15.68
N ARG A 60 -2.90 20.83 -16.37
CA ARG A 60 -3.40 22.21 -16.41
C ARG A 60 -4.81 22.25 -16.95
N LYS A 61 -5.05 21.58 -18.08
CA LYS A 61 -6.38 21.49 -18.66
C LYS A 61 -7.38 20.83 -17.72
N ALA A 62 -7.03 19.72 -17.11
CA ALA A 62 -7.89 19.04 -16.14
C ALA A 62 -8.23 19.96 -14.96
N TYR A 63 -7.24 20.68 -14.42
CA TYR A 63 -7.43 21.63 -13.32
C TYR A 63 -8.36 22.80 -13.71
N GLU A 64 -8.24 23.33 -14.92
CA GLU A 64 -9.11 24.38 -15.43
C GLU A 64 -10.56 23.89 -15.65
N ASP A 65 -10.72 22.67 -16.17
CA ASP A 65 -12.03 22.11 -16.51
C ASP A 65 -12.82 21.63 -15.28
N THR A 66 -12.12 21.07 -14.27
CA THR A 66 -12.76 20.41 -13.13
C THR A 66 -12.55 21.12 -11.79
N LEU A 67 -11.69 22.16 -11.73
CA LEU A 67 -11.33 22.94 -10.56
C LEU A 67 -10.53 22.16 -9.48
N GLU A 68 -10.11 20.97 -9.83
CA GLU A 68 -9.27 20.10 -9.00
C GLU A 68 -8.40 19.19 -9.86
N CYS A 69 -7.23 18.80 -9.36
CA CYS A 69 -6.33 17.90 -10.06
C CYS A 69 -5.44 17.14 -9.08
N ASP A 70 -5.42 15.83 -9.22
CA ASP A 70 -4.48 14.95 -8.54
C ASP A 70 -3.34 14.56 -9.49
N PHE A 71 -2.10 14.72 -9.04
CA PHE A 71 -0.93 14.28 -9.80
C PHE A 71 0.26 14.03 -8.88
N SER A 72 1.32 13.46 -9.43
CA SER A 72 2.60 13.34 -8.75
C SER A 72 3.72 13.92 -9.60
N PHE A 73 4.77 14.40 -8.93
CA PHE A 73 5.98 14.88 -9.60
C PHE A 73 7.20 14.65 -8.70
N GLU A 74 8.36 14.71 -9.31
CA GLU A 74 9.63 14.51 -8.62
C GLU A 74 10.53 15.72 -8.79
N ILE A 75 11.17 16.14 -7.71
CA ILE A 75 12.30 17.07 -7.76
C ILE A 75 13.56 16.24 -7.56
N GLN A 76 14.35 16.15 -8.63
CA GLN A 76 15.57 15.36 -8.63
C GLN A 76 16.51 15.77 -7.49
N GLY A 77 16.97 14.79 -6.72
CA GLY A 77 17.84 15.02 -5.57
C GLY A 77 17.14 15.51 -4.31
N LEU A 78 15.81 15.71 -4.33
CA LEU A 78 15.03 16.14 -3.17
C LEU A 78 14.05 15.06 -2.72
N ALA A 79 12.95 14.88 -3.44
CA ALA A 79 11.90 13.90 -3.12
C ALA A 79 10.86 13.83 -4.25
N ARG A 80 10.02 12.82 -4.18
CA ARG A 80 8.79 12.71 -4.97
C ARG A 80 7.60 13.20 -4.12
N PHE A 81 6.63 13.84 -4.77
CA PHE A 81 5.46 14.41 -4.12
C PHE A 81 4.18 13.98 -4.82
N ARG A 82 3.17 13.65 -4.02
CA ARG A 82 1.78 13.56 -4.49
C ARG A 82 1.10 14.88 -4.21
N VAL A 83 0.45 15.43 -5.22
CA VAL A 83 -0.20 16.75 -5.16
C VAL A 83 -1.69 16.61 -5.39
N ASN A 84 -2.49 17.23 -4.53
CA ASN A 84 -3.87 17.55 -4.82
C ASN A 84 -3.99 19.08 -4.89
N ALA A 85 -4.32 19.57 -6.07
CA ALA A 85 -4.62 20.99 -6.32
C ALA A 85 -6.13 21.18 -6.41
N PHE A 86 -6.65 22.24 -5.83
CA PHE A 86 -8.10 22.52 -5.78
C PHE A 86 -8.38 24.01 -5.66
N ASN A 87 -9.61 24.40 -5.94
CA ASN A 87 -10.09 25.74 -5.67
C ASN A 87 -10.96 25.76 -4.41
N GLN A 88 -10.83 26.84 -3.65
CA GLN A 88 -11.63 27.11 -2.44
C GLN A 88 -12.05 28.59 -2.42
N ASN A 89 -12.87 29.01 -1.44
CA ASN A 89 -13.50 30.34 -1.45
C ASN A 89 -12.56 31.55 -1.53
N ARG A 90 -11.31 31.42 -1.11
CA ARG A 90 -10.27 32.49 -1.20
C ARG A 90 -9.43 32.38 -2.48
N GLY A 91 -9.55 31.29 -3.22
CA GLY A 91 -8.82 31.02 -4.46
C GLY A 91 -8.18 29.63 -4.48
N ALA A 92 -7.02 29.53 -5.13
CA ALA A 92 -6.31 28.24 -5.26
C ALA A 92 -5.80 27.72 -3.92
N GLY A 93 -5.77 26.40 -3.81
CA GLY A 93 -5.15 25.66 -2.72
C GLY A 93 -4.44 24.43 -3.25
N ALA A 94 -3.46 23.92 -2.52
CA ALA A 94 -2.79 22.66 -2.85
C ALA A 94 -2.24 21.99 -1.59
N VAL A 95 -2.25 20.66 -1.61
CA VAL A 95 -1.60 19.81 -0.60
C VAL A 95 -0.55 18.97 -1.30
N PHE A 96 0.68 19.04 -0.80
CA PHE A 96 1.82 18.29 -1.30
C PHE A 96 2.22 17.26 -0.24
N ARG A 97 2.00 15.99 -0.51
CA ARG A 97 2.46 14.90 0.36
C ARG A 97 3.83 14.45 -0.08
N THR A 98 4.79 14.48 0.84
CA THR A 98 6.12 13.93 0.60
C THR A 98 6.06 12.41 0.55
N ILE A 99 6.54 11.83 -0.55
CA ILE A 99 6.65 10.38 -0.72
C ILE A 99 8.03 9.96 -0.22
N PRO A 100 8.12 9.01 0.73
CA PRO A 100 9.41 8.57 1.26
C PRO A 100 10.30 8.00 0.14
N SER A 101 11.53 8.46 0.07
CA SER A 101 12.53 7.96 -0.90
C SER A 101 13.23 6.70 -0.40
N LYS A 102 13.19 6.43 0.91
CA LYS A 102 13.86 5.29 1.52
C LYS A 102 12.89 4.12 1.73
N ILE A 103 13.21 3.01 1.09
CA ILE A 103 12.53 1.73 1.31
C ILE A 103 13.21 1.05 2.50
N LEU A 104 12.40 0.72 3.53
CA LEU A 104 12.86 -0.04 4.68
C LEU A 104 12.95 -1.52 4.33
N THR A 105 13.94 -2.22 4.91
CA THR A 105 14.04 -3.67 4.79
C THR A 105 13.00 -4.37 5.68
N LEU A 106 12.72 -5.63 5.40
CA LEU A 106 11.85 -6.45 6.27
C LEU A 106 12.40 -6.54 7.70
N GLU A 107 13.71 -6.60 7.86
CA GLU A 107 14.38 -6.55 9.16
C GLU A 107 14.14 -5.23 9.90
N GLN A 108 14.31 -4.10 9.23
CA GLN A 108 14.08 -2.78 9.81
C GLN A 108 12.62 -2.56 10.21
N LEU A 109 11.68 -3.22 9.52
CA LEU A 109 10.26 -3.22 9.87
C LEU A 109 9.92 -4.20 11.00
N ASN A 110 10.86 -4.98 11.49
CA ASN A 110 10.61 -6.10 12.40
C ASN A 110 9.50 -7.04 11.89
N ALA A 111 9.45 -7.23 10.57
CA ALA A 111 8.45 -8.06 9.92
C ALA A 111 8.64 -9.54 10.27
N PRO A 112 7.56 -10.33 10.33
CA PRO A 112 7.68 -11.78 10.49
C PRO A 112 8.60 -12.39 9.44
N LYS A 113 9.47 -13.30 9.84
CA LYS A 113 10.51 -13.91 8.96
C LYS A 113 9.92 -14.57 7.73
N ILE A 114 8.71 -15.11 7.85
CA ILE A 114 8.00 -15.77 6.74
C ILE A 114 7.78 -14.84 5.54
N LEU A 115 7.70 -13.51 5.75
CA LEU A 115 7.48 -12.56 4.66
C LEU A 115 8.63 -12.58 3.65
N ALA A 116 9.86 -12.81 4.09
CA ALA A 116 11.01 -12.98 3.21
C ALA A 116 10.85 -14.21 2.30
N ASP A 117 10.44 -15.33 2.86
CA ASP A 117 10.19 -16.57 2.11
C ASP A 117 9.02 -16.42 1.13
N LEU A 118 7.97 -15.71 1.54
CA LEU A 118 6.81 -15.45 0.69
C LEU A 118 7.16 -14.53 -0.49
N ALA A 119 8.04 -13.56 -0.28
CA ALA A 119 8.52 -12.66 -1.35
C ALA A 119 9.37 -13.37 -2.41
N MET A 120 9.92 -14.54 -2.08
CA MET A 120 10.81 -15.33 -2.96
C MET A 120 10.09 -16.49 -3.67
N ARG A 121 8.78 -16.60 -3.52
CA ARG A 121 8.01 -17.65 -4.20
C ARG A 121 8.09 -17.47 -5.71
N PRO A 122 8.21 -18.55 -6.49
CA PRO A 122 8.36 -18.45 -7.94
C PRO A 122 7.08 -18.04 -8.66
N ARG A 123 5.92 -18.28 -8.05
CA ARG A 123 4.59 -18.01 -8.62
C ARG A 123 3.51 -17.98 -7.56
N GLY A 124 2.34 -17.52 -7.95
CA GLY A 124 1.17 -17.48 -7.10
C GLY A 124 0.87 -16.07 -6.61
N MET A 125 -0.11 -15.95 -5.72
CA MET A 125 -0.61 -14.65 -5.27
C MET A 125 -0.30 -14.43 -3.79
N VAL A 126 0.35 -13.32 -3.48
CA VAL A 126 0.60 -12.83 -2.13
C VAL A 126 -0.17 -11.53 -1.94
N LEU A 127 -1.08 -11.51 -0.98
CA LEU A 127 -1.93 -10.36 -0.69
C LEU A 127 -1.55 -9.73 0.64
N VAL A 128 -1.37 -8.42 0.63
CA VAL A 128 -1.20 -7.60 1.84
C VAL A 128 -2.44 -6.74 2.00
N THR A 129 -3.13 -6.90 3.12
CA THR A 129 -4.43 -6.28 3.35
C THR A 129 -4.47 -5.49 4.64
N GLY A 130 -5.45 -4.64 4.78
CA GLY A 130 -5.67 -3.80 5.94
C GLY A 130 -6.33 -2.48 5.56
N PRO A 131 -6.80 -1.70 6.55
CA PRO A 131 -7.38 -0.40 6.30
C PRO A 131 -6.35 0.58 5.73
N THR A 132 -6.84 1.70 5.21
CA THR A 132 -5.97 2.81 4.80
C THR A 132 -5.08 3.24 5.97
N GLY A 133 -3.80 3.43 5.70
CA GLY A 133 -2.82 3.82 6.72
C GLY A 133 -2.32 2.68 7.61
N SER A 134 -2.60 1.42 7.26
CA SER A 134 -2.08 0.25 8.01
C SER A 134 -0.64 -0.15 7.64
N GLY A 135 0.01 0.55 6.71
CA GLY A 135 1.39 0.29 6.30
C GLY A 135 1.55 -0.77 5.20
N LYS A 136 0.49 -1.10 4.46
CA LYS A 136 0.52 -2.08 3.36
C LYS A 136 1.60 -1.79 2.33
N SER A 137 1.65 -0.57 1.85
CA SER A 137 2.63 -0.14 0.82
C SER A 137 4.06 -0.24 1.31
N THR A 138 4.31 0.09 2.57
CA THR A 138 5.63 -0.04 3.21
C THR A 138 6.07 -1.50 3.28
N THR A 139 5.18 -2.38 3.69
CA THR A 139 5.45 -3.83 3.76
C THR A 139 5.69 -4.42 2.38
N LEU A 140 4.85 -4.08 1.39
CA LEU A 140 5.04 -4.54 0.01
C LEU A 140 6.34 -4.02 -0.60
N ALA A 141 6.67 -2.74 -0.39
CA ALA A 141 7.93 -2.18 -0.86
C ALA A 141 9.13 -2.93 -0.26
N ALA A 142 9.08 -3.29 1.02
CA ALA A 142 10.11 -4.10 1.67
C ALA A 142 10.20 -5.52 1.09
N MET A 143 9.07 -6.16 0.76
CA MET A 143 9.04 -7.47 0.13
C MET A 143 9.61 -7.43 -1.29
N VAL A 144 9.22 -6.44 -2.09
CA VAL A 144 9.78 -6.22 -3.44
C VAL A 144 11.27 -5.91 -3.37
N ASN A 145 11.71 -5.11 -2.40
CA ASN A 145 13.13 -4.84 -2.21
C ASN A 145 13.90 -6.11 -1.85
N HIS A 146 13.33 -6.98 -1.02
CA HIS A 146 13.95 -8.27 -0.70
C HIS A 146 14.14 -9.15 -1.95
N LEU A 147 13.12 -9.22 -2.80
CA LEU A 147 13.21 -9.90 -4.10
C LEU A 147 14.29 -9.27 -4.99
N ASN A 148 14.31 -7.94 -5.08
CA ASN A 148 15.26 -7.17 -5.88
C ASN A 148 16.72 -7.35 -5.45
N GLU A 149 16.97 -7.63 -4.18
CA GLU A 149 18.31 -7.87 -3.65
C GLU A 149 18.80 -9.30 -3.83
N ASN A 150 17.89 -10.26 -3.99
CA ASN A 150 18.22 -11.68 -3.92
C ASN A 150 18.03 -12.45 -5.23
N GLU A 151 17.17 -12.01 -6.15
CA GLU A 151 16.86 -12.71 -7.38
C GLU A 151 17.18 -11.87 -8.63
N TYR A 152 17.53 -12.56 -9.73
CA TYR A 152 17.68 -11.97 -11.04
C TYR A 152 16.38 -12.16 -11.82
N GLY A 153 15.56 -11.14 -11.90
CA GLY A 153 14.25 -11.22 -12.54
C GLY A 153 13.76 -9.86 -13.00
N HIS A 154 12.54 -9.84 -13.54
CA HIS A 154 11.84 -8.62 -13.92
C HIS A 154 10.60 -8.42 -13.03
N VAL A 155 10.57 -7.33 -12.30
CA VAL A 155 9.43 -6.92 -11.48
C VAL A 155 8.72 -5.78 -12.18
N LEU A 156 7.45 -5.96 -12.47
CA LEU A 156 6.59 -4.93 -13.03
C LEU A 156 5.58 -4.48 -11.97
N THR A 157 5.45 -3.18 -11.75
CA THR A 157 4.43 -2.64 -10.86
C THR A 157 3.40 -1.82 -11.61
N VAL A 158 2.16 -1.87 -11.16
CA VAL A 158 1.06 -0.99 -11.59
C VAL A 158 0.47 -0.36 -10.34
N GLU A 159 0.57 0.96 -10.24
CA GLU A 159 0.25 1.69 -9.01
C GLU A 159 -0.56 2.96 -9.32
N ASP A 160 -1.33 3.42 -8.35
CA ASP A 160 -2.13 4.65 -8.46
C ASP A 160 -2.19 5.39 -7.11
N PRO A 161 -1.19 6.23 -6.82
CA PRO A 161 0.08 6.46 -7.51
C PRO A 161 1.22 5.55 -7.02
N ILE A 162 2.42 5.71 -7.63
CA ILE A 162 3.67 5.13 -7.11
C ILE A 162 3.96 5.74 -5.74
N GLU A 163 4.08 4.90 -4.71
CA GLU A 163 4.36 5.34 -3.34
C GLU A 163 5.84 5.22 -2.94
N PHE A 164 6.57 4.29 -3.55
CA PHE A 164 8.02 4.11 -3.35
C PHE A 164 8.69 3.89 -4.70
N VAL A 165 9.77 4.60 -4.96
CA VAL A 165 10.58 4.40 -6.16
C VAL A 165 11.66 3.39 -5.87
N HIS A 166 11.67 2.29 -6.63
CA HIS A 166 12.68 1.24 -6.53
C HIS A 166 13.82 1.49 -7.51
N GLU A 167 15.05 1.35 -7.01
CA GLU A 167 16.21 1.22 -7.89
C GLU A 167 16.36 -0.23 -8.31
N SER A 168 16.60 -0.49 -9.59
CA SER A 168 16.92 -1.84 -10.07
C SER A 168 18.27 -2.27 -9.50
N LYS A 169 18.28 -3.40 -8.79
CA LYS A 169 19.47 -4.01 -8.19
C LYS A 169 19.81 -5.29 -8.97
N LYS A 170 19.46 -6.46 -8.44
CA LYS A 170 19.52 -7.71 -9.20
C LYS A 170 18.34 -7.84 -10.18
N CYS A 171 17.16 -7.36 -9.77
CA CYS A 171 16.01 -7.29 -10.65
C CYS A 171 16.05 -6.07 -11.54
N LEU A 172 15.49 -6.21 -12.75
CA LEU A 172 14.94 -5.08 -13.50
C LEU A 172 13.60 -4.72 -12.87
N ILE A 173 13.40 -3.47 -12.46
CA ILE A 173 12.11 -3.00 -11.93
C ILE A 173 11.56 -1.93 -12.85
N ASN A 174 10.36 -2.16 -13.37
CA ASN A 174 9.60 -1.20 -14.15
C ASN A 174 8.32 -0.84 -13.38
N GLN A 175 8.18 0.42 -13.02
CA GLN A 175 7.02 0.92 -12.28
C GLN A 175 6.14 1.76 -13.19
N ARG A 176 4.85 1.41 -13.27
CA ARG A 176 3.85 2.10 -14.08
C ARG A 176 2.79 2.73 -13.19
N GLU A 177 2.63 4.02 -13.31
CA GLU A 177 1.59 4.78 -12.61
C GLU A 177 0.38 4.97 -13.52
N VAL A 178 -0.81 4.76 -12.99
CA VAL A 178 -2.06 5.06 -13.71
C VAL A 178 -2.16 6.56 -13.94
N GLY A 179 -2.49 6.94 -15.14
CA GLY A 179 -2.48 8.32 -15.64
C GLY A 179 -1.22 8.60 -16.46
N PRO A 180 -0.06 8.82 -15.84
CA PRO A 180 1.18 9.13 -16.57
C PRO A 180 1.70 8.02 -17.47
N HIS A 181 1.57 6.75 -17.07
CA HIS A 181 2.24 5.63 -17.73
C HIS A 181 1.30 4.57 -18.30
N THR A 182 0.05 4.56 -17.88
CA THR A 182 -0.99 3.67 -18.37
C THR A 182 -2.36 4.28 -18.13
N MET A 183 -3.34 3.91 -18.92
CA MET A 183 -4.69 4.46 -18.81
C MET A 183 -5.50 3.84 -17.67
N SER A 184 -5.17 2.60 -17.27
CA SER A 184 -5.88 1.89 -16.20
C SER A 184 -5.08 0.69 -15.69
N PHE A 185 -5.45 0.17 -14.52
CA PHE A 185 -4.91 -1.10 -14.01
C PHE A 185 -5.13 -2.25 -14.99
N SER A 186 -6.32 -2.38 -15.54
CA SER A 186 -6.64 -3.47 -16.46
C SER A 186 -5.84 -3.41 -17.75
N ASN A 187 -5.66 -2.23 -18.34
CA ASN A 187 -4.83 -2.07 -19.53
C ASN A 187 -3.38 -2.45 -19.25
N ALA A 188 -2.82 -1.98 -18.14
CA ALA A 188 -1.46 -2.31 -17.75
C ALA A 188 -1.27 -3.80 -17.50
N LEU A 189 -2.20 -4.47 -16.82
CA LEU A 189 -2.13 -5.90 -16.54
C LEU A 189 -2.27 -6.77 -17.80
N ARG A 190 -3.14 -6.39 -18.74
CA ARG A 190 -3.21 -7.08 -20.04
C ARG A 190 -1.90 -6.99 -20.81
N SER A 191 -1.24 -5.84 -20.76
CA SER A 191 0.07 -5.65 -21.39
C SER A 191 1.16 -6.42 -20.65
N ALA A 192 1.11 -6.44 -19.33
CA ALA A 192 2.11 -7.03 -18.43
C ALA A 192 2.48 -8.46 -18.81
N LEU A 193 1.50 -9.27 -19.18
CA LEU A 193 1.72 -10.68 -19.56
C LEU A 193 2.60 -10.85 -20.81
N ARG A 194 2.82 -9.77 -21.58
CA ARG A 194 3.70 -9.74 -22.76
C ARG A 194 5.00 -8.98 -22.52
N GLU A 195 5.23 -8.52 -21.32
CA GLU A 195 6.40 -7.72 -20.92
C GLU A 195 7.48 -8.56 -20.22
N ASP A 196 7.34 -9.88 -20.26
CA ASP A 196 8.26 -10.85 -19.64
C ASP A 196 8.50 -10.61 -18.14
N PRO A 197 7.47 -10.43 -17.32
CA PRO A 197 7.64 -10.27 -15.88
C PRO A 197 7.79 -11.61 -15.17
N ASP A 198 8.62 -11.66 -14.14
CA ASP A 198 8.66 -12.75 -13.17
C ASP A 198 7.71 -12.46 -12.00
N ALA A 199 7.63 -11.21 -11.58
CA ALA A 199 6.74 -10.74 -10.54
C ALA A 199 5.97 -9.48 -10.99
N ILE A 200 4.71 -9.39 -10.56
CA ILE A 200 3.82 -8.26 -10.84
C ILE A 200 3.27 -7.75 -9.52
N LEU A 201 3.39 -6.44 -9.26
CA LEU A 201 2.72 -5.79 -8.14
C LEU A 201 1.52 -5.02 -8.67
N VAL A 202 0.34 -5.33 -8.15
CA VAL A 202 -0.91 -4.60 -8.39
C VAL A 202 -1.21 -3.76 -7.16
N GLY A 203 -1.04 -2.46 -7.28
CA GLY A 203 -1.11 -1.52 -6.16
C GLY A 203 -2.41 -1.60 -5.38
N GLU A 204 -3.52 -1.85 -6.05
CA GLU A 204 -4.82 -2.09 -5.43
C GLU A 204 -5.74 -2.91 -6.34
N MET A 205 -6.40 -3.91 -5.76
CA MET A 205 -7.37 -4.77 -6.47
C MET A 205 -8.80 -4.36 -6.08
N ARG A 206 -9.39 -3.43 -6.83
CA ARG A 206 -10.71 -2.85 -6.55
C ARG A 206 -11.85 -3.47 -7.35
N ASP A 207 -11.61 -3.73 -8.62
CA ASP A 207 -12.64 -4.10 -9.58
C ASP A 207 -12.46 -5.53 -10.09
N LEU A 208 -13.56 -6.07 -10.63
CA LEU A 208 -13.63 -7.44 -11.14
C LEU A 208 -12.56 -7.72 -12.20
N GLU A 209 -12.37 -6.80 -13.15
CA GLU A 209 -11.44 -7.00 -14.26
C GLU A 209 -9.98 -7.06 -13.79
N THR A 210 -9.58 -6.15 -12.90
CA THR A 210 -8.25 -6.14 -12.28
C THR A 210 -8.00 -7.44 -11.52
N ILE A 211 -8.96 -7.88 -10.70
CA ILE A 211 -8.86 -9.13 -9.93
C ILE A 211 -8.76 -10.34 -10.86
N ARG A 212 -9.57 -10.40 -11.90
CA ARG A 212 -9.54 -11.48 -12.91
C ARG A 212 -8.16 -11.59 -13.56
N LEU A 213 -7.60 -10.47 -14.01
CA LEU A 213 -6.30 -10.43 -14.66
C LEU A 213 -5.16 -10.81 -13.69
N ALA A 214 -5.24 -10.36 -12.44
CA ALA A 214 -4.27 -10.73 -11.41
C ALA A 214 -4.31 -12.25 -11.09
N LEU A 215 -5.50 -12.83 -10.96
CA LEU A 215 -5.67 -14.28 -10.79
C LEU A 215 -5.12 -15.06 -11.97
N THR A 216 -5.40 -14.62 -13.19
CA THR A 216 -4.87 -15.24 -14.41
C THR A 216 -3.35 -15.19 -14.44
N ALA A 217 -2.74 -14.07 -14.11
CA ALA A 217 -1.29 -13.94 -14.02
C ALA A 217 -0.68 -14.91 -13.00
N ALA A 218 -1.27 -15.00 -11.81
CA ALA A 218 -0.82 -15.91 -10.75
C ALA A 218 -0.95 -17.39 -11.16
N GLU A 219 -2.04 -17.76 -11.83
CA GLU A 219 -2.29 -19.11 -12.32
C GLU A 219 -1.35 -19.51 -13.44
N THR A 220 -0.95 -18.55 -14.28
CA THR A 220 -0.08 -18.79 -15.45
C THR A 220 1.42 -18.70 -15.14
N GLY A 221 1.81 -18.67 -13.90
CA GLY A 221 3.21 -18.85 -13.49
C GLY A 221 3.94 -17.59 -13.02
N HIS A 222 3.24 -16.49 -12.78
CA HIS A 222 3.81 -15.26 -12.25
C HIS A 222 3.61 -15.15 -10.73
N LEU A 223 4.56 -14.52 -10.03
CA LEU A 223 4.36 -14.07 -8.66
C LEU A 223 3.61 -12.75 -8.68
N VAL A 224 2.42 -12.71 -8.09
CA VAL A 224 1.58 -11.52 -8.04
C VAL A 224 1.47 -11.03 -6.61
N PHE A 225 1.87 -9.78 -6.38
CA PHE A 225 1.61 -9.06 -5.15
C PHE A 225 0.40 -8.15 -5.35
N GLY A 226 -0.49 -8.10 -4.38
CA GLY A 226 -1.66 -7.23 -4.44
C GLY A 226 -2.10 -6.71 -3.09
N THR A 227 -2.92 -5.68 -3.08
CA THR A 227 -3.54 -5.14 -1.87
C THR A 227 -5.05 -5.10 -1.95
N LEU A 228 -5.67 -5.26 -0.79
CA LEU A 228 -7.09 -5.00 -0.55
C LEU A 228 -7.25 -4.28 0.81
N HIS A 229 -8.41 -3.68 1.03
CA HIS A 229 -8.73 -2.98 2.29
C HIS A 229 -9.46 -3.82 3.32
N THR A 230 -9.37 -5.13 3.21
CA THR A 230 -10.00 -6.08 4.12
C THR A 230 -9.22 -6.26 5.42
N SER A 231 -9.91 -6.60 6.51
CA SER A 231 -9.36 -6.66 7.86
C SER A 231 -8.93 -8.05 8.32
N SER A 232 -9.14 -9.08 7.50
CA SER A 232 -8.74 -10.46 7.80
C SER A 232 -8.51 -11.28 6.53
N ALA A 233 -7.82 -12.39 6.66
CA ALA A 233 -7.60 -13.34 5.56
C ALA A 233 -8.93 -13.92 5.04
N ALA A 234 -9.83 -14.29 5.93
CA ALA A 234 -11.15 -14.82 5.58
C ALA A 234 -11.97 -13.79 4.77
N LYS A 235 -12.04 -12.54 5.25
CA LYS A 235 -12.72 -11.45 4.54
C LYS A 235 -12.09 -11.14 3.19
N THR A 236 -10.79 -11.34 3.06
CA THR A 236 -10.06 -11.13 1.80
C THR A 236 -10.50 -12.16 0.75
N VAL A 237 -10.58 -13.42 1.13
CA VAL A 237 -11.09 -14.49 0.24
C VAL A 237 -12.52 -14.21 -0.19
N ASP A 238 -13.39 -13.89 0.75
CA ASP A 238 -14.79 -13.54 0.46
C ASP A 238 -14.87 -12.34 -0.49
N ARG A 239 -14.10 -11.29 -0.23
CA ARG A 239 -14.12 -10.07 -1.06
C ARG A 239 -13.72 -10.34 -2.51
N ILE A 240 -12.70 -11.18 -2.73
CA ILE A 240 -12.25 -11.54 -4.07
C ILE A 240 -13.34 -12.32 -4.80
N VAL A 241 -13.97 -13.29 -4.16
CA VAL A 241 -15.02 -14.11 -4.76
C VAL A 241 -16.30 -13.30 -5.01
N ASP A 242 -16.65 -12.41 -4.09
CA ASP A 242 -17.92 -11.67 -4.12
C ASP A 242 -18.02 -10.63 -5.23
N VAL A 243 -16.92 -10.16 -5.79
CA VAL A 243 -16.97 -9.24 -6.94
C VAL A 243 -17.41 -9.92 -8.23
N PHE A 244 -17.37 -11.25 -8.28
CA PHE A 244 -17.76 -12.01 -9.47
C PHE A 244 -19.24 -12.36 -9.48
N PRO A 245 -19.85 -12.51 -10.68
CA PRO A 245 -21.20 -13.02 -10.81
C PRO A 245 -21.34 -14.42 -10.21
N ALA A 246 -22.51 -14.76 -9.73
CA ALA A 246 -22.80 -16.04 -9.09
C ALA A 246 -22.39 -17.27 -9.93
N ALA A 247 -22.56 -17.21 -11.24
CA ALA A 247 -22.19 -18.26 -12.18
C ALA A 247 -20.68 -18.51 -12.27
N GLU A 248 -19.84 -17.53 -11.90
CA GLU A 248 -18.39 -17.63 -11.98
C GLU A 248 -17.72 -17.94 -10.63
N LYS A 249 -18.44 -17.82 -9.52
CA LYS A 249 -17.85 -17.90 -8.16
C LYS A 249 -17.16 -19.24 -7.89
N GLU A 250 -17.69 -20.34 -8.33
CA GLU A 250 -17.09 -21.67 -8.15
C GLU A 250 -15.75 -21.77 -8.88
N MET A 251 -15.69 -21.28 -10.12
CA MET A 251 -14.46 -21.22 -10.91
C MET A 251 -13.42 -20.30 -10.24
N VAL A 252 -13.84 -19.15 -9.73
CA VAL A 252 -12.94 -18.20 -9.04
C VAL A 252 -12.39 -18.81 -7.76
N ARG A 253 -13.19 -19.53 -6.98
CA ARG A 253 -12.70 -20.25 -5.81
C ARG A 253 -11.66 -21.30 -6.18
N ALA A 254 -11.88 -22.04 -7.26
CA ALA A 254 -10.91 -23.03 -7.75
C ALA A 254 -9.60 -22.34 -8.17
N MET A 255 -9.64 -21.27 -8.95
CA MET A 255 -8.48 -20.50 -9.35
C MET A 255 -7.72 -19.94 -8.15
N LEU A 256 -8.44 -19.30 -7.21
CA LEU A 256 -7.85 -18.74 -6.01
C LEU A 256 -7.22 -19.81 -5.13
N SER A 257 -7.87 -20.96 -4.96
CA SER A 257 -7.34 -22.08 -4.18
C SER A 257 -6.01 -22.61 -4.71
N GLU A 258 -5.82 -22.61 -6.03
CA GLU A 258 -4.57 -23.05 -6.66
C GLU A 258 -3.48 -21.96 -6.63
N SER A 259 -3.87 -20.69 -6.73
CA SER A 259 -2.95 -19.57 -6.92
C SER A 259 -2.52 -18.92 -5.61
N LEU A 260 -3.34 -18.97 -4.56
CA LEU A 260 -3.08 -18.23 -3.33
C LEU A 260 -1.89 -18.81 -2.57
N VAL A 261 -0.85 -18.00 -2.39
CA VAL A 261 0.32 -18.32 -1.57
C VAL A 261 0.09 -17.88 -0.13
N ALA A 262 -0.31 -16.64 0.08
CA ALA A 262 -0.56 -16.10 1.40
C ALA A 262 -1.46 -14.87 1.40
N VAL A 263 -2.11 -14.61 2.52
CA VAL A 263 -2.75 -13.34 2.87
C VAL A 263 -2.13 -12.83 4.16
N ILE A 264 -1.64 -11.61 4.11
CA ILE A 264 -1.02 -10.90 5.24
C ILE A 264 -1.92 -9.71 5.55
N SER A 265 -2.73 -9.83 6.60
CA SER A 265 -3.59 -8.74 7.06
C SER A 265 -2.88 -7.95 8.15
N GLN A 266 -2.78 -6.64 7.98
CA GLN A 266 -1.92 -5.79 8.79
C GLN A 266 -2.69 -4.67 9.48
N SER A 267 -2.36 -4.44 10.75
CA SER A 267 -2.79 -3.28 11.53
C SER A 267 -1.57 -2.59 12.15
N LEU A 268 -1.64 -1.27 12.33
CA LEU A 268 -0.62 -0.51 13.05
C LEU A 268 -1.08 -0.26 14.49
N CYS A 269 -0.21 -0.58 15.43
CA CYS A 269 -0.39 -0.38 16.86
C CYS A 269 0.57 0.71 17.36
N LYS A 270 0.14 1.53 18.29
CA LYS A 270 1.01 2.51 18.97
C LYS A 270 2.03 1.78 19.84
N LEU A 271 3.29 2.20 19.73
CA LEU A 271 4.33 1.72 20.64
C LEU A 271 4.05 2.16 22.07
N LYS A 272 4.45 1.33 23.04
CA LYS A 272 4.24 1.59 24.46
C LYS A 272 4.87 2.90 24.92
N ASP A 273 6.01 3.28 24.37
CA ASP A 273 6.73 4.52 24.66
C ASP A 273 6.21 5.75 23.89
N GLY A 274 5.23 5.57 23.01
CA GLY A 274 4.66 6.63 22.17
C GLY A 274 5.57 7.12 21.04
N SER A 275 6.74 6.51 20.81
CA SER A 275 7.73 6.96 19.84
C SER A 275 7.37 6.65 18.37
N GLY A 276 6.37 5.79 18.14
CA GLY A 276 5.98 5.38 16.80
C GLY A 276 4.92 4.30 16.81
N ARG A 277 4.97 3.45 15.79
CA ARG A 277 3.99 2.38 15.59
C ARG A 277 4.71 1.06 15.24
N ALA A 278 4.11 -0.05 15.65
CA ALA A 278 4.48 -1.39 15.25
C ALA A 278 3.37 -2.05 14.44
N ALA A 279 3.72 -2.87 13.46
CA ALA A 279 2.74 -3.63 12.70
C ALA A 279 2.40 -4.94 13.42
N ALA A 280 1.10 -5.24 13.47
CA ALA A 280 0.58 -6.54 13.88
C ALA A 280 -0.05 -7.23 12.65
N HIS A 281 0.17 -8.53 12.52
CA HIS A 281 -0.19 -9.29 11.33
C HIS A 281 -1.02 -10.51 11.66
N GLU A 282 -2.08 -10.74 10.88
CA GLU A 282 -2.64 -12.06 10.64
C GLU A 282 -1.99 -12.62 9.38
N ILE A 283 -1.48 -13.85 9.43
CA ILE A 283 -0.83 -14.51 8.30
C ILE A 283 -1.52 -15.84 8.02
N MET A 284 -2.10 -15.95 6.85
CA MET A 284 -2.66 -17.19 6.31
C MET A 284 -1.80 -17.66 5.13
N ILE A 285 -1.41 -18.92 5.14
CA ILE A 285 -0.62 -19.52 4.06
C ILE A 285 -1.50 -20.53 3.32
N GLY A 286 -1.37 -20.59 2.00
CA GLY A 286 -2.08 -21.49 1.11
C GLY A 286 -1.64 -22.94 1.26
N THR A 287 -1.81 -23.50 2.44
CA THR A 287 -1.62 -24.93 2.70
C THR A 287 -2.71 -25.75 2.02
N PRO A 288 -2.53 -27.08 1.83
CA PRO A 288 -3.59 -27.94 1.30
C PRO A 288 -4.92 -27.81 2.08
N ALA A 289 -4.87 -27.68 3.39
CA ALA A 289 -6.06 -27.48 4.23
C ALA A 289 -6.77 -26.15 3.91
N ILE A 290 -6.03 -25.05 3.86
CA ILE A 290 -6.59 -23.72 3.50
C ILE A 290 -7.15 -23.72 2.08
N ARG A 291 -6.44 -24.28 1.12
CA ARG A 291 -6.89 -24.38 -0.28
C ARG A 291 -8.21 -25.16 -0.39
N ASN A 292 -8.35 -26.22 0.35
CA ASN A 292 -9.59 -27.01 0.39
C ASN A 292 -10.75 -26.18 0.97
N LEU A 293 -10.53 -25.43 2.04
CA LEU A 293 -11.55 -24.55 2.63
C LEU A 293 -12.01 -23.45 1.65
N ILE A 294 -11.08 -22.90 0.86
CA ILE A 294 -11.42 -21.93 -0.19
C ILE A 294 -12.30 -22.60 -1.25
N ARG A 295 -11.87 -23.74 -1.75
CA ARG A 295 -12.56 -24.49 -2.82
C ARG A 295 -13.97 -24.87 -2.43
N GLU A 296 -14.15 -25.31 -1.19
CA GLU A 296 -15.45 -25.76 -0.65
C GLU A 296 -16.31 -24.64 -0.07
N ASN A 297 -15.88 -23.38 -0.18
CA ASN A 297 -16.58 -22.22 0.40
C ASN A 297 -16.79 -22.34 1.93
N LYS A 298 -15.81 -22.90 2.62
CA LYS A 298 -15.82 -23.06 4.09
C LYS A 298 -14.94 -22.01 4.78
N VAL A 299 -15.09 -20.76 4.38
CA VAL A 299 -14.26 -19.63 4.84
C VAL A 299 -14.32 -19.44 6.36
N ALA A 300 -15.46 -19.71 6.99
CA ALA A 300 -15.61 -19.61 8.44
C ALA A 300 -14.66 -20.53 9.23
N GLN A 301 -14.18 -21.61 8.63
CA GLN A 301 -13.25 -22.55 9.26
C GLN A 301 -11.78 -22.15 9.13
N MET A 302 -11.45 -21.12 8.32
CA MET A 302 -10.08 -20.69 8.10
C MET A 302 -9.41 -20.19 9.37
N TYR A 303 -10.14 -19.47 10.22
CA TYR A 303 -9.60 -18.95 11.47
C TYR A 303 -8.98 -20.05 12.34
N SER A 304 -9.66 -21.18 12.50
CA SER A 304 -9.14 -22.31 13.26
C SER A 304 -7.87 -22.89 12.64
N SER A 305 -7.81 -22.99 11.31
CA SER A 305 -6.62 -23.47 10.61
C SER A 305 -5.44 -22.51 10.76
N ILE A 306 -5.68 -21.19 10.74
CA ILE A 306 -4.65 -20.19 11.00
C ILE A 306 -4.16 -20.30 12.44
N GLN A 307 -5.07 -20.40 13.40
CA GLN A 307 -4.79 -20.47 14.83
C GLN A 307 -3.88 -21.66 15.19
N THR A 308 -4.05 -22.79 14.54
CA THR A 308 -3.28 -24.02 14.77
C THR A 308 -2.09 -24.20 13.82
N GLY A 309 -1.88 -23.27 12.90
CA GLY A 309 -0.86 -23.38 11.85
C GLY A 309 0.46 -22.65 12.16
N SER A 310 0.78 -22.42 13.42
CA SER A 310 2.00 -21.66 13.81
C SER A 310 3.31 -22.31 13.34
N ASN A 311 3.37 -23.64 13.30
CA ASN A 311 4.52 -24.39 12.78
C ASN A 311 4.77 -24.17 11.27
N LEU A 312 3.76 -23.69 10.54
CA LEU A 312 3.84 -23.37 9.12
C LEU A 312 4.05 -21.86 8.86
N GLY A 313 4.18 -21.07 9.92
CA GLY A 313 4.32 -19.62 9.85
C GLY A 313 3.00 -18.85 9.88
N MET A 314 1.87 -19.52 10.06
CA MET A 314 0.58 -18.84 10.24
C MET A 314 0.41 -18.30 11.65
N GLN A 315 -0.31 -17.19 11.77
CA GLN A 315 -0.70 -16.61 13.05
C GLN A 315 -2.01 -15.84 12.90
N THR A 316 -2.80 -15.81 13.95
CA THR A 316 -3.94 -14.87 14.04
C THR A 316 -3.45 -13.50 14.48
N LEU A 317 -4.26 -12.47 14.21
CA LEU A 317 -3.95 -11.13 14.69
C LEU A 317 -3.81 -11.11 16.22
N ASP A 318 -4.72 -11.77 16.95
CA ASP A 318 -4.73 -11.80 18.42
C ASP A 318 -3.49 -12.50 18.99
N GLN A 319 -3.02 -13.59 18.35
CA GLN A 319 -1.76 -14.24 18.72
C GLN A 319 -0.57 -13.29 18.57
N ASN A 320 -0.50 -12.53 17.49
CA ASN A 320 0.57 -11.56 17.29
C ASN A 320 0.47 -10.38 18.27
N LEU A 321 -0.74 -9.88 18.52
CA LEU A 321 -0.95 -8.83 19.53
C LEU A 321 -0.50 -9.31 20.93
N ALA A 322 -0.84 -10.53 21.31
CA ALA A 322 -0.40 -11.12 22.59
C ALA A 322 1.13 -11.21 22.69
N ASP A 323 1.83 -11.58 21.60
CA ASP A 323 3.27 -11.60 21.56
C ASP A 323 3.88 -10.20 21.70
N LEU A 324 3.32 -9.20 21.02
CA LEU A 324 3.75 -7.80 21.12
C LEU A 324 3.58 -7.25 22.55
N VAL A 325 2.48 -7.57 23.22
CA VAL A 325 2.26 -7.21 24.63
C VAL A 325 3.28 -7.89 25.54
N ARG A 326 3.48 -9.21 25.39
CA ARG A 326 4.45 -9.98 26.16
C ARG A 326 5.87 -9.44 26.04
N ARG A 327 6.25 -9.01 24.84
CA ARG A 327 7.56 -8.39 24.58
C ARG A 327 7.65 -6.93 25.01
N GLY A 328 6.59 -6.35 25.53
CA GLY A 328 6.54 -4.96 25.96
C GLY A 328 6.58 -3.93 24.84
N VAL A 329 6.27 -4.32 23.61
CA VAL A 329 6.27 -3.43 22.43
C VAL A 329 5.03 -2.53 22.42
N ILE A 330 3.87 -3.10 22.75
CA ILE A 330 2.59 -2.36 22.87
C ILE A 330 1.95 -2.61 24.23
N THR A 331 1.01 -1.76 24.61
CA THR A 331 0.23 -1.92 25.85
C THR A 331 -0.91 -2.92 25.66
N PRO A 332 -1.40 -3.57 26.74
CA PRO A 332 -2.62 -4.40 26.67
C PRO A 332 -3.83 -3.62 26.16
N GLY A 333 -3.98 -2.34 26.52
CA GLY A 333 -5.06 -1.48 26.04
C GLY A 333 -5.01 -1.24 24.54
N GLU A 334 -3.82 -1.04 23.96
CA GLU A 334 -3.64 -0.93 22.51
C GLU A 334 -3.99 -2.24 21.81
N ALA A 335 -3.52 -3.38 22.33
CA ALA A 335 -3.86 -4.70 21.81
C ALA A 335 -5.37 -4.94 21.83
N ARG A 336 -6.05 -4.62 22.93
CA ARG A 336 -7.50 -4.73 23.07
C ARG A 336 -8.24 -3.92 22.01
N SER A 337 -7.78 -2.72 21.69
CA SER A 337 -8.41 -1.85 20.70
C SER A 337 -8.34 -2.40 19.26
N LYS A 338 -7.39 -3.30 18.99
CA LYS A 338 -7.14 -3.91 17.67
C LYS A 338 -7.59 -5.36 17.57
N ALA A 339 -7.79 -6.03 18.70
CA ALA A 339 -8.06 -7.46 18.77
C ALA A 339 -9.40 -7.84 18.16
N LYS A 340 -9.45 -9.05 17.60
CA LYS A 340 -10.70 -9.69 17.18
C LYS A 340 -11.55 -10.09 18.40
N ILE A 341 -10.91 -10.54 19.48
CA ILE A 341 -11.52 -10.93 20.74
C ILE A 341 -10.91 -10.04 21.84
N PRO A 342 -11.47 -8.82 22.07
CA PRO A 342 -10.91 -7.85 23.02
C PRO A 342 -10.80 -8.37 24.45
N GLU A 343 -11.66 -9.33 24.84
CA GLU A 343 -11.72 -9.92 26.17
C GLU A 343 -10.43 -10.65 26.55
N ASN A 344 -9.66 -11.11 25.56
CA ASN A 344 -8.36 -11.75 25.79
C ASN A 344 -7.28 -10.78 26.26
N PHE A 345 -7.55 -9.49 26.23
CA PHE A 345 -6.61 -8.41 26.60
C PHE A 345 -7.23 -7.55 27.72
N PRO A 346 -7.20 -7.99 28.97
CA PRO A 346 -7.64 -7.18 30.09
C PRO A 346 -6.73 -5.96 30.22
N GLY A 347 -7.30 -4.78 30.20
CA GLY A 347 -6.64 -3.48 30.33
C GLY A 347 -6.78 -2.91 31.71
#